data_3254429070d00c504ca01f5208c1311b
#
_entry.id   3254429070d00c504ca01f5208c1311b
#
_cell.length_a   1.000
_cell.length_b   1.000
_cell.length_c   1.000
_cell.angle_alpha   90.00
_cell.angle_beta   90.00
_cell.angle_gamma   90.00
#
_symmetry.space_group_name_H-M   'P 1'
#
loop_
_entity.id
_entity.type
_entity.pdbx_description
1 polymer ?
#
loop_
_entity_poly.entity_id
_entity_poly.type
_entity_poly.pdbx_seq_one_letter_code
_entity_poly.pdbx_strand_id
1 'polypeptide(L)'
;MLGPEELERYARHIVLREVGGPGQAALKRARVLVIGAGGLGAPALLYLAAAGVGTLGVIDDDAVALSNLQRQVIHGTPEVGEPKVESAAAAIHRLNPHVTVEMHASRLVAANALDLIGAYDIVADGADNFATRYLVSDACFFAKRPLVTAAVGMFDGTLTTLRPNESGPDGALNPTYRCLFPEPPPPGSVPACAEAGILGALTGVVGSLMALEVIREIVGFGEGLVGRLVMFDARSMRFETLQYGWDPSNPLSGEHPTIHDLSMHG
;
A
#
# COMPACT_ATOMS: atom_id res chain seq x y z
N MET A 1 -12.79 -11.45 19.34
CA MET A 1 -12.52 -12.90 19.48
C MET A 1 -12.87 -13.53 18.12
N LEU A 2 -12.12 -14.55 17.67
CA LEU A 2 -12.40 -15.25 16.41
C LEU A 2 -13.56 -16.25 16.63
N GLY A 3 -14.52 -16.28 15.69
CA GLY A 3 -15.59 -17.27 15.68
C GLY A 3 -15.12 -18.61 15.11
N PRO A 4 -15.95 -19.68 15.21
CA PRO A 4 -15.58 -21.01 14.70
C PRO A 4 -15.23 -21.02 13.21
N GLU A 5 -15.99 -20.35 12.37
CA GLU A 5 -15.72 -20.23 10.94
C GLU A 5 -14.41 -19.49 10.66
N GLU A 6 -14.11 -18.44 11.41
CA GLU A 6 -12.84 -17.71 11.28
C GLU A 6 -11.64 -18.56 11.70
N LEU A 7 -11.80 -19.38 12.74
CA LEU A 7 -10.76 -20.33 13.17
C LEU A 7 -10.45 -21.36 12.07
N GLU A 8 -11.46 -21.86 11.39
CA GLU A 8 -11.29 -22.76 10.25
C GLU A 8 -10.65 -22.03 9.06
N ARG A 9 -11.17 -20.85 8.71
CA ARG A 9 -10.68 -20.01 7.58
C ARG A 9 -9.22 -19.66 7.74
N TYR A 10 -8.78 -19.25 8.93
CA TYR A 10 -7.42 -18.79 9.20
C TYR A 10 -6.51 -19.86 9.82
N ALA A 11 -6.93 -21.14 9.84
CA ALA A 11 -6.18 -22.21 10.48
C ALA A 11 -4.72 -22.28 10.01
N ARG A 12 -4.45 -22.04 8.73
CA ARG A 12 -3.09 -22.05 8.15
C ARG A 12 -2.20 -20.90 8.64
N HIS A 13 -2.78 -19.75 8.98
CA HIS A 13 -2.07 -18.65 9.63
C HIS A 13 -1.83 -18.96 11.12
N ILE A 14 -2.85 -19.48 11.80
CA ILE A 14 -2.82 -19.72 13.24
C ILE A 14 -1.76 -20.75 13.64
N VAL A 15 -1.45 -21.72 12.76
CA VAL A 15 -0.41 -22.73 13.03
C VAL A 15 1.02 -22.21 12.81
N LEU A 16 1.19 -21.06 12.16
CA LEU A 16 2.50 -20.39 12.05
C LEU A 16 2.87 -19.80 13.41
N ARG A 17 4.02 -20.20 13.95
CA ARG A 17 4.46 -19.81 15.30
C ARG A 17 4.52 -18.28 15.48
N GLU A 18 4.96 -17.58 14.46
CA GLU A 18 5.15 -16.13 14.46
C GLU A 18 3.83 -15.36 14.32
N VAL A 19 2.77 -15.99 13.80
CA VAL A 19 1.44 -15.40 13.65
C VAL A 19 0.56 -15.82 14.83
N GLY A 20 0.26 -17.10 14.93
CA GLY A 20 -0.57 -17.67 15.99
C GLY A 20 -1.97 -17.05 16.08
N GLY A 21 -2.67 -17.37 17.14
CA GLY A 21 -3.94 -16.72 17.49
C GLY A 21 -3.83 -15.23 17.77
N PRO A 22 -2.78 -14.76 18.48
CA PRO A 22 -2.57 -13.33 18.72
C PRO A 22 -2.38 -12.51 17.45
N GLY A 23 -1.57 -12.97 16.50
CA GLY A 23 -1.35 -12.31 15.21
C GLY A 23 -2.62 -12.25 14.36
N GLN A 24 -3.39 -13.36 14.31
CA GLN A 24 -4.67 -13.38 13.62
C GLN A 24 -5.69 -12.43 14.27
N ALA A 25 -5.68 -12.32 15.60
CA ALA A 25 -6.51 -11.35 16.30
C ALA A 25 -6.06 -9.90 16.06
N ALA A 26 -4.76 -9.66 15.85
CA ALA A 26 -4.25 -8.35 15.44
C ALA A 26 -4.76 -7.99 14.04
N LEU A 27 -4.66 -8.90 13.07
CA LEU A 27 -5.21 -8.70 11.71
C LEU A 27 -6.70 -8.36 11.75
N LYS A 28 -7.49 -9.10 12.53
CA LYS A 28 -8.94 -8.84 12.67
C LYS A 28 -9.26 -7.45 13.24
N ARG A 29 -8.40 -6.88 14.06
CA ARG A 29 -8.61 -5.52 14.61
C ARG A 29 -8.10 -4.42 13.70
N ALA A 30 -7.18 -4.75 12.81
CA ALA A 30 -6.49 -3.78 11.98
C ALA A 30 -7.42 -3.11 10.97
N ARG A 31 -7.16 -1.84 10.73
CA ARG A 31 -7.78 -1.00 9.73
C ARG A 31 -6.71 -0.58 8.72
N VAL A 32 -6.83 -1.04 7.48
CA VAL A 32 -5.85 -0.78 6.41
C VAL A 32 -6.51 0.06 5.33
N LEU A 33 -5.90 1.20 4.97
CA LEU A 33 -6.30 1.98 3.81
C LEU A 33 -5.47 1.57 2.60
N VAL A 34 -6.12 1.19 1.52
CA VAL A 34 -5.47 0.89 0.24
C VAL A 34 -5.76 2.02 -0.74
N ILE A 35 -4.71 2.68 -1.20
CA ILE A 35 -4.78 3.76 -2.19
C ILE A 35 -4.74 3.14 -3.58
N GLY A 36 -5.87 3.21 -4.28
CA GLY A 36 -6.08 2.64 -5.61
C GLY A 36 -6.49 1.17 -5.59
N ALA A 37 -7.56 0.83 -6.31
CA ALA A 37 -7.99 -0.53 -6.62
C ALA A 37 -7.47 -0.99 -8.00
N GLY A 38 -6.29 -0.48 -8.39
CA GLY A 38 -5.62 -0.73 -9.66
C GLY A 38 -4.75 -1.97 -9.66
N GLY A 39 -3.68 -1.96 -10.48
CA GLY A 39 -2.82 -3.14 -10.67
C GLY A 39 -2.14 -3.65 -9.40
N LEU A 40 -1.66 -2.76 -8.53
CA LEU A 40 -1.04 -3.11 -7.23
C LEU A 40 -2.09 -3.33 -6.14
N GLY A 41 -3.11 -2.46 -6.08
CA GLY A 41 -4.16 -2.56 -5.08
C GLY A 41 -5.02 -3.81 -5.23
N ALA A 42 -5.29 -4.27 -6.45
CA ALA A 42 -6.11 -5.46 -6.71
C ALA A 42 -5.59 -6.72 -5.98
N PRO A 43 -4.36 -7.19 -6.20
CA PRO A 43 -3.82 -8.34 -5.47
C PRO A 43 -3.64 -8.04 -3.97
N ALA A 44 -3.26 -6.81 -3.60
CA ALA A 44 -3.12 -6.45 -2.20
C ALA A 44 -4.45 -6.56 -1.44
N LEU A 45 -5.53 -6.01 -1.96
CA LEU A 45 -6.88 -6.11 -1.38
C LEU A 45 -7.33 -7.56 -1.23
N LEU A 46 -7.11 -8.41 -2.26
CA LEU A 46 -7.49 -9.81 -2.20
C LEU A 46 -6.73 -10.56 -1.10
N TYR A 47 -5.41 -10.39 -0.99
CA TYR A 47 -4.63 -11.08 0.03
C TYR A 47 -4.86 -10.54 1.44
N LEU A 48 -5.06 -9.23 1.61
CA LEU A 48 -5.43 -8.65 2.91
C LEU A 48 -6.81 -9.12 3.38
N ALA A 49 -7.78 -9.20 2.47
CA ALA A 49 -9.10 -9.77 2.75
C ALA A 49 -9.02 -11.25 3.09
N ALA A 50 -8.28 -12.05 2.31
CA ALA A 50 -8.07 -13.48 2.58
C ALA A 50 -7.37 -13.71 3.92
N ALA A 51 -6.44 -12.84 4.31
CA ALA A 51 -5.74 -12.88 5.59
C ALA A 51 -6.63 -12.49 6.78
N GLY A 52 -7.78 -11.87 6.55
CA GLY A 52 -8.72 -11.48 7.59
C GLY A 52 -8.37 -10.17 8.28
N VAL A 53 -7.86 -9.19 7.53
CA VAL A 53 -7.79 -7.80 7.98
C VAL A 53 -9.21 -7.32 8.24
N GLY A 54 -9.48 -6.80 9.44
CA GLY A 54 -10.85 -6.54 9.90
C GLY A 54 -11.56 -5.44 9.11
N THR A 55 -10.84 -4.38 8.74
CA THR A 55 -11.39 -3.28 7.94
C THR A 55 -10.42 -2.91 6.81
N LEU A 56 -10.93 -2.89 5.59
CA LEU A 56 -10.24 -2.39 4.41
C LEU A 56 -10.90 -1.12 3.90
N GLY A 57 -10.22 0.02 4.01
CA GLY A 57 -10.58 1.23 3.28
C GLY A 57 -10.06 1.11 1.85
N VAL A 58 -10.87 1.42 0.87
CA VAL A 58 -10.50 1.42 -0.54
C VAL A 58 -10.83 2.77 -1.12
N ILE A 59 -9.82 3.52 -1.57
CA ILE A 59 -10.03 4.80 -2.25
C ILE A 59 -9.60 4.72 -3.71
N ASP A 60 -10.53 5.00 -4.62
CA ASP A 60 -10.31 5.07 -6.06
C ASP A 60 -11.48 5.87 -6.68
N ASP A 61 -11.20 6.77 -7.61
CA ASP A 61 -12.20 7.60 -8.29
C ASP A 61 -12.55 7.11 -9.71
N ASP A 62 -11.92 6.02 -10.17
CA ASP A 62 -12.12 5.46 -11.50
C ASP A 62 -13.27 4.45 -11.58
N ALA A 63 -13.72 4.22 -12.81
CA ALA A 63 -14.53 3.07 -13.17
C ALA A 63 -13.66 1.94 -13.77
N VAL A 64 -14.17 0.72 -13.69
CA VAL A 64 -13.53 -0.45 -14.30
C VAL A 64 -13.56 -0.32 -15.83
N ALA A 65 -12.39 -0.40 -16.46
CA ALA A 65 -12.26 -0.40 -17.92
C ALA A 65 -11.78 -1.77 -18.44
N LEU A 66 -12.20 -2.16 -19.63
CA LEU A 66 -11.79 -3.44 -20.24
C LEU A 66 -10.26 -3.58 -20.31
N SER A 67 -9.54 -2.48 -20.61
CA SER A 67 -8.07 -2.43 -20.65
C SER A 67 -7.41 -2.60 -19.29
N ASN A 68 -8.15 -2.51 -18.19
CA ASN A 68 -7.64 -2.74 -16.84
C ASN A 68 -7.54 -4.23 -16.49
N LEU A 69 -8.40 -5.08 -17.04
CA LEU A 69 -8.61 -6.47 -16.62
C LEU A 69 -7.38 -7.36 -16.80
N GLN A 70 -6.44 -6.97 -17.67
CA GLN A 70 -5.19 -7.71 -17.86
C GLN A 70 -4.23 -7.65 -16.65
N ARG A 71 -4.49 -6.72 -15.66
CA ARG A 71 -3.66 -6.56 -14.45
C ARG A 71 -4.43 -6.26 -13.16
N GLN A 72 -5.69 -5.84 -13.26
CA GLN A 72 -6.52 -5.50 -12.09
C GLN A 72 -7.46 -6.67 -11.76
N VAL A 73 -6.87 -7.77 -11.27
CA VAL A 73 -7.50 -9.10 -11.14
C VAL A 73 -8.63 -9.18 -10.10
N ILE A 74 -8.90 -8.12 -9.35
CA ILE A 74 -10.04 -8.02 -8.44
C ILE A 74 -11.35 -7.75 -9.18
N HIS A 75 -11.25 -7.16 -10.38
CA HIS A 75 -12.38 -6.82 -11.24
C HIS A 75 -12.58 -7.89 -12.33
N GLY A 76 -13.80 -8.04 -12.81
CA GLY A 76 -14.15 -8.94 -13.91
C GLY A 76 -14.86 -8.23 -15.06
N THR A 77 -15.09 -8.96 -16.13
CA THR A 77 -15.77 -8.42 -17.34
C THR A 77 -17.18 -7.90 -17.06
N PRO A 78 -17.99 -8.53 -16.18
CA PRO A 78 -19.34 -8.01 -15.87
C PRO A 78 -19.32 -6.62 -15.21
N GLU A 79 -18.24 -6.27 -14.50
CA GLU A 79 -18.13 -5.03 -13.74
C GLU A 79 -17.58 -3.85 -14.58
N VAL A 80 -17.35 -4.04 -15.91
CA VAL A 80 -16.89 -2.94 -16.77
C VAL A 80 -17.90 -1.80 -16.78
N GLY A 81 -17.45 -0.61 -16.40
CA GLY A 81 -18.26 0.61 -16.21
C GLY A 81 -18.70 0.88 -14.78
N GLU A 82 -18.58 -0.07 -13.87
CA GLU A 82 -18.88 0.13 -12.44
C GLU A 82 -17.73 0.86 -11.73
N PRO A 83 -18.00 1.61 -10.65
CA PRO A 83 -16.95 2.18 -9.81
C PRO A 83 -16.01 1.08 -9.29
N LYS A 84 -14.69 1.29 -9.38
CA LYS A 84 -13.71 0.30 -8.92
C LYS A 84 -13.86 -0.06 -7.44
N VAL A 85 -14.23 0.88 -6.59
CA VAL A 85 -14.43 0.63 -5.17
C VAL A 85 -15.62 -0.31 -4.90
N GLU A 86 -16.69 -0.24 -5.69
CA GLU A 86 -17.86 -1.11 -5.58
C GLU A 86 -17.53 -2.53 -6.06
N SER A 87 -16.91 -2.65 -7.22
CA SER A 87 -16.43 -3.94 -7.75
C SER A 87 -15.44 -4.61 -6.78
N ALA A 88 -14.49 -3.84 -6.22
CA ALA A 88 -13.55 -4.36 -5.23
C ALA A 88 -14.25 -4.83 -3.96
N ALA A 89 -15.21 -4.06 -3.43
CA ALA A 89 -16.00 -4.44 -2.25
C ALA A 89 -16.79 -5.74 -2.46
N ALA A 90 -17.42 -5.89 -3.62
CA ALA A 90 -18.13 -7.12 -3.99
C ALA A 90 -17.19 -8.33 -4.06
N ALA A 91 -16.00 -8.16 -4.67
CA ALA A 91 -14.99 -9.22 -4.73
C ALA A 91 -14.46 -9.62 -3.35
N ILE A 92 -14.17 -8.64 -2.48
CA ILE A 92 -13.73 -8.87 -1.11
C ILE A 92 -14.81 -9.60 -0.32
N HIS A 93 -16.06 -9.16 -0.38
CA HIS A 93 -17.16 -9.81 0.34
C HIS A 93 -17.37 -11.27 -0.10
N ARG A 94 -17.27 -11.55 -1.40
CA ARG A 94 -17.34 -12.91 -1.93
C ARG A 94 -16.20 -13.80 -1.42
N LEU A 95 -14.99 -13.23 -1.26
CA LEU A 95 -13.81 -13.94 -0.77
C LEU A 95 -13.86 -14.15 0.74
N ASN A 96 -14.21 -13.11 1.50
CA ASN A 96 -14.23 -13.13 2.96
C ASN A 96 -15.32 -12.19 3.52
N PRO A 97 -16.49 -12.72 3.87
CA PRO A 97 -17.62 -11.91 4.37
C PRO A 97 -17.39 -11.31 5.77
N HIS A 98 -16.30 -11.71 6.48
CA HIS A 98 -15.96 -11.16 7.79
C HIS A 98 -15.18 -9.84 7.71
N VAL A 99 -14.76 -9.43 6.52
CA VAL A 99 -14.03 -8.17 6.30
C VAL A 99 -15.01 -7.03 6.04
N THR A 100 -14.86 -5.96 6.79
CA THR A 100 -15.60 -4.71 6.53
C THR A 100 -14.87 -3.92 5.44
N VAL A 101 -15.60 -3.48 4.41
CA VAL A 101 -15.05 -2.61 3.36
C VAL A 101 -15.64 -1.22 3.48
N GLU A 102 -14.79 -0.22 3.63
CA GLU A 102 -15.14 1.19 3.60
C GLU A 102 -14.75 1.75 2.23
N MET A 103 -15.75 2.05 1.41
CA MET A 103 -15.58 2.54 0.04
C MET A 103 -15.47 4.06 0.02
N HIS A 104 -14.40 4.57 -0.58
CA HIS A 104 -14.17 6.00 -0.80
C HIS A 104 -14.11 6.25 -2.32
N ALA A 105 -15.29 6.45 -2.94
CA ALA A 105 -15.41 6.73 -4.37
C ALA A 105 -15.03 8.21 -4.65
N SER A 106 -13.77 8.54 -4.38
CA SER A 106 -13.25 9.90 -4.53
C SER A 106 -11.75 9.88 -4.73
N ARG A 107 -11.23 10.96 -5.31
CA ARG A 107 -9.79 11.16 -5.43
C ARG A 107 -9.18 11.56 -4.08
N LEU A 108 -8.00 11.02 -3.77
CA LEU A 108 -7.20 11.51 -2.66
C LEU A 108 -6.58 12.85 -3.06
N VAL A 109 -6.86 13.88 -2.28
CA VAL A 109 -6.36 15.26 -2.46
C VAL A 109 -5.90 15.82 -1.12
N ALA A 110 -5.12 16.90 -1.12
CA ALA A 110 -4.63 17.52 0.11
C ALA A 110 -5.73 17.81 1.15
N ALA A 111 -6.92 18.19 0.67
CA ALA A 111 -8.05 18.55 1.53
C ALA A 111 -8.67 17.38 2.32
N ASN A 112 -8.55 16.12 1.83
CA ASN A 112 -9.13 14.96 2.49
C ASN A 112 -8.09 13.96 3.03
N ALA A 113 -6.81 14.12 2.66
CA ALA A 113 -5.79 13.11 2.91
C ALA A 113 -5.52 12.89 4.41
N LEU A 114 -5.41 13.94 5.22
CA LEU A 114 -5.10 13.81 6.65
C LEU A 114 -6.21 13.12 7.41
N ASP A 115 -7.47 13.53 7.19
CA ASP A 115 -8.61 12.95 7.90
C ASP A 115 -8.80 11.48 7.50
N LEU A 116 -8.69 11.19 6.21
CA LEU A 116 -8.85 9.84 5.70
C LEU A 116 -7.73 8.91 6.20
N ILE A 117 -6.47 9.29 6.02
CA ILE A 117 -5.32 8.50 6.45
C ILE A 117 -5.30 8.33 7.97
N GLY A 118 -5.66 9.37 8.72
CA GLY A 118 -5.74 9.34 10.17
C GLY A 118 -6.74 8.34 10.75
N ALA A 119 -7.75 7.94 9.98
CA ALA A 119 -8.78 6.97 10.37
C ALA A 119 -8.33 5.50 10.29
N TYR A 120 -7.15 5.23 9.75
CA TYR A 120 -6.61 3.87 9.57
C TYR A 120 -5.29 3.68 10.35
N ASP A 121 -4.94 2.42 10.61
CA ASP A 121 -3.73 2.07 11.35
C ASP A 121 -2.49 2.04 10.46
N ILE A 122 -2.67 1.68 9.19
CA ILE A 122 -1.61 1.55 8.19
C ILE A 122 -2.16 1.85 6.79
N VAL A 123 -1.32 2.39 5.93
CA VAL A 123 -1.66 2.71 4.54
C VAL A 123 -0.84 1.83 3.60
N ALA A 124 -1.49 1.30 2.57
CA ALA A 124 -0.87 0.61 1.44
C ALA A 124 -1.04 1.47 0.17
N ASP A 125 0.05 1.98 -0.36
CA ASP A 125 0.03 2.85 -1.53
C ASP A 125 0.33 2.07 -2.82
N GLY A 126 -0.72 1.91 -3.62
CA GLY A 126 -0.67 1.34 -4.97
C GLY A 126 -0.86 2.38 -6.07
N ALA A 127 -0.61 3.67 -5.80
CA ALA A 127 -0.76 4.74 -6.77
C ALA A 127 0.17 4.57 -7.98
N ASP A 128 -0.33 4.90 -9.16
CA ASP A 128 0.38 4.82 -10.43
C ASP A 128 0.99 6.15 -10.91
N ASN A 129 0.90 7.19 -10.08
CA ASN A 129 1.41 8.51 -10.39
C ASN A 129 2.17 9.14 -9.21
N PHE A 130 3.13 9.99 -9.54
CA PHE A 130 4.01 10.61 -8.55
C PHE A 130 3.27 11.59 -7.64
N ALA A 131 2.33 12.40 -8.17
CA ALA A 131 1.61 13.39 -7.37
C ALA A 131 0.88 12.74 -6.20
N THR A 132 0.12 11.67 -6.44
CA THR A 132 -0.55 10.91 -5.39
C THR A 132 0.44 10.27 -4.42
N ARG A 133 1.53 9.70 -4.91
CA ARG A 133 2.55 9.05 -4.07
C ARG A 133 3.22 10.02 -3.09
N TYR A 134 3.60 11.21 -3.54
CA TYR A 134 4.16 12.23 -2.66
C TYR A 134 3.12 12.73 -1.66
N LEU A 135 1.88 12.97 -2.10
CA LEU A 135 0.79 13.34 -1.21
C LEU A 135 0.55 12.30 -0.12
N VAL A 136 0.46 11.01 -0.49
CA VAL A 136 0.27 9.90 0.47
C VAL A 136 1.41 9.84 1.48
N SER A 137 2.66 9.92 1.01
CA SER A 137 3.83 9.86 1.88
C SER A 137 3.87 11.03 2.86
N ASP A 138 3.66 12.25 2.39
CA ASP A 138 3.67 13.44 3.24
C ASP A 138 2.48 13.43 4.23
N ALA A 139 1.30 13.01 3.78
CA ALA A 139 0.13 12.86 4.64
C ALA A 139 0.32 11.79 5.72
N CYS A 140 0.94 10.65 5.38
CA CYS A 140 1.30 9.61 6.38
C CYS A 140 2.30 10.14 7.41
N PHE A 141 3.26 10.99 7.00
CA PHE A 141 4.17 11.65 7.92
C PHE A 141 3.43 12.54 8.91
N PHE A 142 2.54 13.42 8.44
CA PHE A 142 1.78 14.32 9.31
C PHE A 142 0.75 13.58 10.18
N ALA A 143 0.09 12.56 9.63
CA ALA A 143 -0.86 11.72 10.36
C ALA A 143 -0.18 10.68 11.27
N LYS A 144 1.15 10.54 11.23
CA LYS A 144 1.94 9.55 11.98
C LYS A 144 1.45 8.12 11.74
N ARG A 145 1.23 7.76 10.46
CA ARG A 145 0.79 6.42 10.06
C ARG A 145 1.87 5.70 9.27
N PRO A 146 2.10 4.41 9.57
CA PRO A 146 2.96 3.57 8.73
C PRO A 146 2.43 3.52 7.29
N LEU A 147 3.34 3.51 6.33
CA LEU A 147 3.05 3.44 4.92
C LEU A 147 3.86 2.32 4.27
N VAL A 148 3.19 1.39 3.61
CA VAL A 148 3.80 0.44 2.68
C VAL A 148 3.56 0.97 1.28
N THR A 149 4.60 1.38 0.58
CA THR A 149 4.49 1.95 -0.77
C THR A 149 5.21 1.07 -1.79
N ALA A 150 4.55 0.84 -2.91
CA ALA A 150 5.06 0.04 -4.01
C ALA A 150 4.94 0.80 -5.34
N ALA A 151 5.86 0.54 -6.25
CA ALA A 151 5.83 1.04 -7.61
C ALA A 151 6.16 -0.06 -8.60
N VAL A 152 5.63 0.04 -9.81
CA VAL A 152 5.94 -0.87 -10.91
C VAL A 152 6.20 -0.08 -12.18
N GLY A 153 7.23 -0.48 -12.90
CA GLY A 153 7.51 -0.05 -14.26
C GLY A 153 7.12 -1.12 -15.27
N MET A 154 7.70 -1.06 -16.48
CA MET A 154 7.41 -2.03 -17.54
C MET A 154 7.71 -3.48 -17.11
N PHE A 155 8.88 -3.70 -16.50
CA PHE A 155 9.39 -5.02 -16.09
C PHE A 155 10.05 -5.01 -14.70
N ASP A 156 9.96 -3.93 -13.98
CA ASP A 156 10.56 -3.75 -12.66
C ASP A 156 9.53 -3.29 -11.63
N GLY A 157 9.82 -3.57 -10.38
CA GLY A 157 8.99 -3.13 -9.27
C GLY A 157 9.81 -2.80 -8.05
N THR A 158 9.29 -1.94 -7.20
CA THR A 158 9.91 -1.54 -5.93
C THR A 158 8.90 -1.59 -4.80
N LEU A 159 9.41 -1.83 -3.58
CA LEU A 159 8.62 -1.89 -2.36
C LEU A 159 9.46 -1.42 -1.17
N THR A 160 8.88 -0.58 -0.32
CA THR A 160 9.47 -0.17 0.96
C THR A 160 8.39 0.12 1.99
N THR A 161 8.79 0.12 3.27
CA THR A 161 7.94 0.54 4.39
C THR A 161 8.51 1.80 5.00
N LEU A 162 7.64 2.75 5.29
CA LEU A 162 7.95 3.99 5.97
C LEU A 162 7.22 4.00 7.32
N ARG A 163 7.96 4.25 8.41
CA ARG A 163 7.42 4.46 9.75
C ARG A 163 7.82 5.86 10.21
N PRO A 164 7.12 6.88 9.71
CA PRO A 164 7.47 8.26 10.00
C PRO A 164 7.29 8.56 11.49
N ASN A 165 8.13 9.47 12.00
CA ASN A 165 8.13 9.90 13.40
C ASN A 165 8.54 8.82 14.44
N GLU A 166 9.03 7.68 13.97
CA GLU A 166 9.67 6.66 14.81
C GLU A 166 11.18 6.70 14.61
N SER A 167 11.92 6.13 15.56
CA SER A 167 13.37 5.98 15.47
C SER A 167 13.76 4.51 15.32
N GLY A 168 14.85 4.29 14.60
CA GLY A 168 15.47 2.98 14.48
C GLY A 168 16.15 2.53 15.78
N PRO A 169 16.67 1.30 15.83
CA PRO A 169 17.36 0.75 17.00
C PRO A 169 18.60 1.54 17.43
N ASP A 170 19.20 2.28 16.54
CA ASP A 170 20.34 3.17 16.73
C ASP A 170 19.96 4.56 17.26
N GLY A 171 18.66 4.82 17.43
CA GLY A 171 18.11 6.11 17.85
C GLY A 171 17.99 7.14 16.72
N ALA A 172 18.45 6.85 15.51
CA ALA A 172 18.25 7.72 14.36
C ALA A 172 16.77 7.73 13.92
N LEU A 173 16.30 8.85 13.37
CA LEU A 173 14.97 8.93 12.79
C LEU A 173 14.82 7.96 11.61
N ASN A 174 13.67 7.32 11.50
CA ASN A 174 13.37 6.52 10.33
C ASN A 174 13.25 7.41 9.08
N PRO A 175 13.74 6.92 7.93
CA PRO A 175 13.64 7.66 6.69
C PRO A 175 12.20 7.79 6.21
N THR A 176 11.92 8.88 5.49
CA THR A 176 10.68 9.07 4.73
C THR A 176 10.91 8.82 3.24
N TYR A 177 9.85 8.85 2.44
CA TYR A 177 9.95 8.71 0.98
C TYR A 177 10.88 9.75 0.36
N ARG A 178 10.89 10.97 0.93
CA ARG A 178 11.74 12.07 0.48
C ARG A 178 13.23 11.90 0.82
N CYS A 179 13.61 10.94 1.64
CA CYS A 179 15.01 10.52 1.82
C CYS A 179 15.53 9.72 0.60
N LEU A 180 14.63 9.02 -0.12
CA LEU A 180 14.95 8.34 -1.39
C LEU A 180 14.79 9.26 -2.59
N PHE A 181 13.72 10.04 -2.59
CA PHE A 181 13.29 10.88 -3.70
C PHE A 181 12.89 12.25 -3.15
N PRO A 182 13.84 13.19 -2.99
CA PRO A 182 13.58 14.51 -2.37
C PRO A 182 12.50 15.32 -3.09
N GLU A 183 12.49 15.25 -4.42
CA GLU A 183 11.56 15.98 -5.29
C GLU A 183 10.94 15.05 -6.34
N PRO A 184 9.71 15.33 -6.77
CA PRO A 184 9.10 14.60 -7.87
C PRO A 184 9.89 14.82 -9.16
N PRO A 185 9.95 13.82 -10.06
CA PRO A 185 10.59 13.98 -11.35
C PRO A 185 9.91 15.10 -12.16
N PRO A 186 10.65 15.81 -13.01
CA PRO A 186 10.08 16.85 -13.88
C PRO A 186 8.88 16.31 -14.68
N PRO A 187 7.82 17.11 -14.87
CA PRO A 187 6.66 16.69 -15.67
C PRO A 187 7.07 16.15 -17.03
N GLY A 188 6.55 14.97 -17.41
CA GLY A 188 6.84 14.34 -18.71
C GLY A 188 8.20 13.62 -18.81
N SER A 189 9.05 13.64 -17.78
CA SER A 189 10.35 12.93 -17.79
C SER A 189 10.22 11.42 -17.61
N VAL A 190 9.13 10.96 -16.99
CA VAL A 190 8.80 9.54 -16.80
C VAL A 190 7.45 9.26 -17.44
N PRO A 191 7.36 8.39 -18.45
CA PRO A 191 6.09 8.08 -19.10
C PRO A 191 5.15 7.38 -18.11
N ALA A 192 3.86 7.68 -18.19
CA ALA A 192 2.85 6.97 -17.40
C ALA A 192 2.79 5.48 -17.79
N CYS A 193 2.39 4.60 -16.85
CA CYS A 193 2.24 3.17 -17.13
C CYS A 193 1.31 2.87 -18.33
N ALA A 194 0.33 3.74 -18.58
CA ALA A 194 -0.56 3.62 -19.74
C ALA A 194 0.16 3.84 -21.08
N GLU A 195 1.22 4.63 -21.08
CA GLU A 195 2.02 4.93 -22.30
C GLU A 195 3.18 3.96 -22.46
N ALA A 196 3.86 3.63 -21.36
CA ALA A 196 5.03 2.74 -21.37
C ALA A 196 4.65 1.25 -21.51
N GLY A 197 3.41 0.88 -21.16
CA GLY A 197 2.98 -0.50 -21.01
C GLY A 197 3.45 -1.11 -19.68
N ILE A 198 2.79 -2.18 -19.27
CA ILE A 198 3.10 -2.92 -18.05
C ILE A 198 2.75 -4.39 -18.18
N LEU A 199 3.63 -5.27 -17.72
CA LEU A 199 3.35 -6.70 -17.64
C LEU A 199 2.38 -6.96 -16.47
N GLY A 200 1.16 -7.42 -16.75
CA GLY A 200 0.11 -7.58 -15.73
C GLY A 200 0.50 -8.48 -14.57
N ALA A 201 1.17 -9.60 -14.82
CA ALA A 201 1.63 -10.50 -13.77
C ALA A 201 2.62 -9.83 -12.79
N LEU A 202 3.38 -8.83 -13.24
CA LEU A 202 4.31 -8.08 -12.39
C LEU A 202 3.56 -7.32 -11.29
N THR A 203 2.41 -6.71 -11.62
CA THR A 203 1.60 -6.03 -10.61
C THR A 203 1.06 -7.01 -9.57
N GLY A 204 0.77 -8.26 -9.98
CA GLY A 204 0.39 -9.36 -9.09
C GLY A 204 1.51 -9.70 -8.09
N VAL A 205 2.75 -9.85 -8.57
CA VAL A 205 3.92 -10.13 -7.72
C VAL A 205 4.12 -9.01 -6.70
N VAL A 206 4.24 -7.76 -7.17
CA VAL A 206 4.58 -6.63 -6.29
C VAL A 206 3.43 -6.28 -5.34
N GLY A 207 2.17 -6.34 -5.80
CA GLY A 207 1.01 -6.11 -4.93
C GLY A 207 0.80 -7.21 -3.89
N SER A 208 1.18 -8.46 -4.20
CA SER A 208 1.20 -9.55 -3.20
C SER A 208 2.31 -9.35 -2.16
N LEU A 209 3.49 -8.88 -2.57
CA LEU A 209 4.56 -8.49 -1.64
C LEU A 209 4.12 -7.31 -0.77
N MET A 210 3.38 -6.34 -1.31
CA MET A 210 2.81 -5.23 -0.55
C MET A 210 1.83 -5.75 0.52
N ALA A 211 0.95 -6.69 0.19
CA ALA A 211 0.06 -7.31 1.17
C ALA A 211 0.83 -8.07 2.25
N LEU A 212 1.86 -8.84 1.88
CA LEU A 212 2.72 -9.56 2.82
C LEU A 212 3.38 -8.59 3.80
N GLU A 213 3.90 -7.48 3.32
CA GLU A 213 4.54 -6.46 4.14
C GLU A 213 3.54 -5.78 5.10
N VAL A 214 2.32 -5.46 4.64
CA VAL A 214 1.25 -4.93 5.51
C VAL A 214 0.89 -5.94 6.61
N ILE A 215 0.75 -7.23 6.27
CA ILE A 215 0.49 -8.30 7.25
C ILE A 215 1.64 -8.39 8.26
N ARG A 216 2.89 -8.31 7.78
CA ARG A 216 4.09 -8.33 8.64
C ARG A 216 4.10 -7.14 9.60
N GLU A 217 3.79 -5.94 9.13
CA GLU A 217 3.70 -4.73 9.94
C GLU A 217 2.63 -4.83 11.05
N ILE A 218 1.47 -5.44 10.74
CA ILE A 218 0.38 -5.62 11.71
C ILE A 218 0.71 -6.69 12.75
N VAL A 219 1.30 -7.80 12.32
CA VAL A 219 1.57 -8.96 13.19
C VAL A 219 2.88 -8.83 13.95
N GLY A 220 3.89 -8.17 13.36
CA GLY A 220 5.19 -7.91 13.97
C GLY A 220 6.16 -9.10 13.91
N PHE A 221 6.25 -9.80 12.76
CA PHE A 221 7.21 -10.88 12.59
C PHE A 221 8.34 -10.51 11.62
N GLY A 222 9.50 -11.16 11.81
CA GLY A 222 10.65 -11.02 10.92
C GLY A 222 11.23 -9.60 10.89
N GLU A 223 11.96 -9.29 9.82
CA GLU A 223 12.58 -7.98 9.60
C GLU A 223 11.79 -7.18 8.56
N GLY A 224 11.41 -5.94 8.91
CA GLY A 224 10.68 -5.03 8.05
C GLY A 224 11.51 -4.33 6.98
N LEU A 225 10.82 -3.59 6.13
CA LEU A 225 11.42 -2.84 5.04
C LEU A 225 11.69 -1.36 5.40
N VAL A 226 11.67 -0.98 6.66
CA VAL A 226 12.06 0.37 7.09
C VAL A 226 13.56 0.57 6.82
N GLY A 227 13.90 1.61 6.03
CA GLY A 227 15.27 1.86 5.58
C GLY A 227 15.79 0.88 4.52
N ARG A 228 14.90 0.08 3.92
CA ARG A 228 15.23 -0.92 2.90
C ARG A 228 14.27 -0.80 1.72
N LEU A 229 14.80 -0.60 0.53
CA LEU A 229 14.06 -0.63 -0.73
C LEU A 229 14.31 -1.97 -1.43
N VAL A 230 13.28 -2.79 -1.52
CA VAL A 230 13.32 -4.00 -2.36
C VAL A 230 13.06 -3.60 -3.80
N MET A 231 13.91 -4.06 -4.70
CA MET A 231 13.80 -3.88 -6.15
C MET A 231 13.67 -5.27 -6.79
N PHE A 232 12.69 -5.43 -7.66
CA PHE A 232 12.45 -6.65 -8.42
C PHE A 232 12.60 -6.38 -9.91
N ASP A 233 13.47 -7.13 -10.58
CA ASP A 233 13.60 -7.16 -12.04
C ASP A 233 12.99 -8.44 -12.60
N ALA A 234 11.87 -8.32 -13.29
CA ALA A 234 11.15 -9.45 -13.89
C ALA A 234 11.85 -10.05 -15.13
N ARG A 235 12.80 -9.33 -15.75
CA ARG A 235 13.56 -9.87 -16.91
C ARG A 235 14.60 -10.89 -16.46
N SER A 236 15.23 -10.63 -15.31
CA SER A 236 16.25 -11.52 -14.74
C SER A 236 15.73 -12.34 -13.56
N MET A 237 14.49 -12.12 -13.11
CA MET A 237 13.91 -12.74 -11.91
C MET A 237 14.73 -12.49 -10.65
N ARG A 238 15.33 -11.30 -10.52
CA ARG A 238 16.22 -10.95 -9.41
C ARG A 238 15.54 -9.99 -8.45
N PHE A 239 15.79 -10.24 -7.16
CA PHE A 239 15.49 -9.30 -6.10
C PHE A 239 16.79 -8.69 -5.59
N GLU A 240 16.82 -7.38 -5.47
CA GLU A 240 17.92 -6.63 -4.86
C GLU A 240 17.33 -5.75 -3.73
N THR A 241 18.15 -5.49 -2.72
CA THR A 241 17.73 -4.64 -1.60
C THR A 241 18.77 -3.53 -1.42
N LEU A 242 18.31 -2.29 -1.61
CA LEU A 242 19.06 -1.09 -1.31
C LEU A 242 18.78 -0.68 0.14
N GLN A 243 19.81 -0.40 0.93
CA GLN A 243 19.66 0.22 2.25
C GLN A 243 19.74 1.74 2.11
N TYR A 244 18.87 2.44 2.85
CA TYR A 244 18.87 3.89 2.91
C TYR A 244 18.52 4.37 4.32
N GLY A 245 18.99 5.56 4.66
CA GLY A 245 18.78 6.15 5.99
C GLY A 245 18.04 7.47 5.93
N TRP A 246 17.82 8.04 7.11
CA TRP A 246 17.32 9.39 7.24
C TRP A 246 18.33 10.40 6.66
N ASP A 247 17.82 11.37 5.91
CA ASP A 247 18.60 12.44 5.30
C ASP A 247 18.36 13.75 6.05
N PRO A 248 19.40 14.36 6.66
CA PRO A 248 19.28 15.65 7.35
C PRO A 248 18.84 16.81 6.44
N SER A 249 19.03 16.69 5.14
CA SER A 249 18.58 17.69 4.15
C SER A 249 17.15 17.47 3.63
N ASN A 250 16.45 16.44 4.12
CA ASN A 250 15.09 16.10 3.71
C ASN A 250 14.13 17.28 3.94
N PRO A 251 13.40 17.75 2.90
CA PRO A 251 12.53 18.92 3.01
C PRO A 251 11.33 18.71 3.95
N LEU A 252 10.95 17.47 4.26
CA LEU A 252 9.81 17.14 5.13
C LEU A 252 10.25 16.85 6.57
N SER A 253 11.30 16.04 6.76
CA SER A 253 11.70 15.50 8.08
C SER A 253 13.15 15.79 8.44
N GLY A 254 13.87 16.61 7.65
CA GLY A 254 15.26 16.95 7.90
C GLY A 254 15.47 17.94 9.05
N GLU A 255 16.71 18.41 9.22
CA GLU A 255 17.06 19.40 10.25
C GLU A 255 16.42 20.77 10.00
N HIS A 256 16.19 21.11 8.74
CA HIS A 256 15.59 22.38 8.31
C HIS A 256 14.42 22.13 7.34
N PRO A 257 13.31 21.56 7.81
CA PRO A 257 12.19 21.22 6.96
C PRO A 257 11.56 22.47 6.34
N THR A 258 11.18 22.36 5.09
CA THR A 258 10.47 23.43 4.33
C THR A 258 9.01 23.06 4.04
N ILE A 259 8.64 21.79 4.24
CA ILE A 259 7.29 21.28 4.07
C ILE A 259 6.65 21.13 5.45
N HIS A 260 5.67 21.96 5.76
CA HIS A 260 5.03 22.03 7.07
C HIS A 260 3.57 21.55 7.07
N ASP A 261 2.98 21.40 5.89
CA ASP A 261 1.61 20.94 5.66
C ASP A 261 1.45 20.37 4.24
N LEU A 262 0.22 20.06 3.85
CA LEU A 262 -0.08 19.51 2.53
C LEU A 262 -0.41 20.57 1.45
N SER A 263 -0.24 21.86 1.71
CA SER A 263 -0.61 22.94 0.78
C SER A 263 0.12 22.88 -0.57
N MET A 264 1.32 22.30 -0.59
CA MET A 264 2.08 22.11 -1.83
C MET A 264 1.47 21.07 -2.80
N HIS A 265 0.47 20.31 -2.35
CA HIS A 265 -0.25 19.28 -3.14
C HIS A 265 -1.61 19.77 -3.65
N GLY A 266 -1.95 21.04 -3.45
CA GLY A 266 -3.22 21.69 -3.84
C GLY A 266 -3.22 22.23 -5.25
#